data_415f0c32e45bd05ab288420f005bab76
#
_entry.id   415f0c32e45bd05ab288420f005bab76
#
_cell.length_a   1.000
_cell.length_b   1.000
_cell.length_c   1.000
_cell.angle_alpha   90.00
_cell.angle_beta   90.00
_cell.angle_gamma   90.00
#
_symmetry.space_group_name_H-M   'P 1'
#
loop_
_entity.id
_entity.type
_entity.pdbx_description
1 polymer ?
#
loop_
_entity_poly.entity_id
_entity_poly.type
_entity_poly.pdbx_seq_one_letter_code
_entity_poly.pdbx_strand_id
1 'polypeptide(L)'
;MVDLYLQKNSTAGFDVVAVMSAPSNRFYSAQAHPAGSTTYATGKNFTGMLIVGGSVPYWNVLAHEIGHAWLGYEDLYLFSGQNAAPFGKWDLMSQTGTELSGWSRFLAGWVESSAVRCASPTTTSRHYLTAMNSESANTQPRLLVVPLSASSAIVADYRAPNTWSPDLKTATLVVYRVDTSVEHGNGPISLVGLIEQAGATLTSGSVKISTKAMNAAGVVLEVSN
;
A
#
# COMPACT_ATOMS: atom_id res chain seq x y z
N MET A 1 21.99 8.02 -20.90
CA MET A 1 21.19 9.28 -20.92
C MET A 1 21.37 10.07 -19.63
N VAL A 2 21.10 9.47 -18.49
CA VAL A 2 21.25 10.13 -17.16
C VAL A 2 22.66 10.68 -16.98
N ASP A 3 23.71 9.90 -17.20
CA ASP A 3 25.10 10.36 -17.06
C ASP A 3 25.43 11.58 -17.95
N LEU A 4 24.92 11.62 -19.17
CA LEU A 4 25.12 12.77 -20.06
C LEU A 4 24.43 14.04 -19.53
N TYR A 5 23.28 13.90 -18.90
CA TYR A 5 22.59 15.01 -18.26
C TYR A 5 23.38 15.49 -17.02
N LEU A 6 23.84 14.55 -16.18
CA LEU A 6 24.57 14.83 -14.96
C LEU A 6 25.94 15.47 -15.17
N GLN A 7 26.55 15.25 -16.35
CA GLN A 7 27.81 15.93 -16.72
C GLN A 7 27.62 17.44 -16.91
N LYS A 8 26.42 17.87 -17.28
CA LYS A 8 26.13 19.26 -17.66
C LYS A 8 25.28 20.02 -16.65
N ASN A 9 24.64 19.32 -15.72
CA ASN A 9 23.66 19.91 -14.82
C ASN A 9 23.99 19.62 -13.35
N SER A 10 23.73 20.60 -12.50
CA SER A 10 23.79 20.41 -11.04
C SER A 10 22.55 19.65 -10.56
N THR A 11 22.76 18.79 -9.59
CA THR A 11 21.69 18.06 -8.88
C THR A 11 21.64 18.43 -7.40
N ALA A 12 22.32 19.52 -7.00
CA ALA A 12 22.26 20.00 -5.62
C ALA A 12 20.82 20.36 -5.25
N GLY A 13 20.36 19.81 -4.14
CA GLY A 13 19.00 20.02 -3.62
C GLY A 13 17.93 19.07 -4.20
N PHE A 14 18.35 18.04 -4.94
CA PHE A 14 17.44 16.98 -5.41
C PHE A 14 17.85 15.64 -4.84
N ASP A 15 16.90 14.92 -4.25
CA ASP A 15 17.10 13.60 -3.65
C ASP A 15 16.77 12.46 -4.63
N VAL A 16 15.86 12.71 -5.57
CA VAL A 16 15.36 11.72 -6.54
C VAL A 16 15.50 12.26 -7.95
N VAL A 17 15.93 11.41 -8.88
CA VAL A 17 15.96 11.69 -10.30
C VAL A 17 14.89 10.87 -11.02
N ALA A 18 13.98 11.55 -11.69
CA ALA A 18 12.98 10.93 -12.53
C ALA A 18 13.37 11.07 -14.02
N VAL A 19 13.44 9.95 -14.72
CA VAL A 19 13.62 9.93 -16.17
C VAL A 19 12.28 9.53 -16.80
N MET A 20 11.66 10.47 -17.48
CA MET A 20 10.40 10.24 -18.17
C MET A 20 10.65 10.23 -19.68
N SER A 21 10.32 9.15 -20.36
CA SER A 21 10.41 9.08 -21.80
C SER A 21 9.18 9.70 -22.46
N ALA A 22 9.38 10.25 -23.67
CA ALA A 22 8.24 10.65 -24.50
C ALA A 22 7.34 9.42 -24.79
N PRO A 23 6.03 9.62 -24.98
CA PRO A 23 5.13 8.55 -25.37
C PRO A 23 5.64 7.78 -26.58
N SER A 24 5.75 6.47 -26.45
CA SER A 24 6.24 5.60 -27.53
C SER A 24 5.54 4.24 -27.40
N ASN A 25 4.98 3.77 -28.50
CA ASN A 25 4.34 2.44 -28.56
C ASN A 25 5.35 1.28 -28.50
N ARG A 26 6.65 1.57 -28.42
CA ARG A 26 7.72 0.56 -28.49
C ARG A 26 8.34 0.24 -27.14
N PHE A 27 8.09 1.05 -26.13
CA PHE A 27 8.73 0.89 -24.83
C PHE A 27 7.75 1.17 -23.71
N TYR A 28 7.41 0.14 -22.95
CA TYR A 28 6.70 0.24 -21.69
C TYR A 28 7.60 -0.38 -20.63
N SER A 29 8.11 0.44 -19.76
CA SER A 29 8.84 0.01 -18.58
C SER A 29 8.74 1.07 -17.51
N ALA A 30 8.48 0.65 -16.30
CA ALA A 30 8.64 1.46 -15.11
C ALA A 30 9.60 0.73 -14.19
N GLN A 31 10.55 1.42 -13.62
CA GLN A 31 11.51 0.88 -12.68
C GLN A 31 11.93 1.96 -11.70
N ALA A 32 12.03 1.59 -10.44
CA ALA A 32 12.65 2.40 -9.42
C ALA A 32 13.89 1.73 -8.83
N HIS A 33 14.81 2.54 -8.40
CA HIS A 33 16.00 2.11 -7.66
C HIS A 33 16.00 2.83 -6.32
N PRO A 34 15.97 2.12 -5.20
CA PRO A 34 16.00 2.72 -3.87
C PRO A 34 17.34 3.42 -3.61
N ALA A 35 17.37 4.22 -2.57
CA ALA A 35 18.52 5.00 -2.13
C ALA A 35 19.81 4.16 -2.06
N GLY A 36 20.86 4.69 -2.66
CA GLY A 36 22.19 4.08 -2.62
C GLY A 36 22.39 2.86 -3.54
N SER A 37 21.36 2.41 -4.27
CA SER A 37 21.47 1.24 -5.15
C SER A 37 22.18 1.51 -6.47
N THR A 38 22.31 2.78 -6.88
CA THR A 38 22.90 3.16 -8.16
C THR A 38 23.90 4.29 -8.01
N THR A 39 25.17 4.01 -8.39
CA THR A 39 26.21 5.00 -8.54
C THR A 39 26.43 5.28 -10.02
N TYR A 40 26.29 6.54 -10.40
CA TYR A 40 26.53 6.95 -11.79
C TYR A 40 28.02 7.08 -12.10
N ALA A 41 28.38 7.00 -13.40
CA ALA A 41 29.75 7.17 -13.87
C ALA A 41 30.39 8.50 -13.44
N THR A 42 29.58 9.50 -13.16
CA THR A 42 30.01 10.81 -12.62
C THR A 42 30.32 10.78 -11.11
N GLY A 43 30.16 9.63 -10.44
CA GLY A 43 30.29 9.52 -8.98
C GLY A 43 29.14 10.13 -8.18
N LYS A 44 28.04 10.56 -8.84
CA LYS A 44 26.87 11.12 -8.17
C LYS A 44 25.93 10.00 -7.68
N ASN A 45 25.47 10.15 -6.45
CA ASN A 45 24.48 9.28 -5.82
C ASN A 45 23.18 10.06 -5.61
N PHE A 46 22.06 9.37 -5.73
CA PHE A 46 20.73 9.89 -5.43
C PHE A 46 20.05 8.99 -4.38
N THR A 47 19.12 9.58 -3.63
CA THR A 47 18.27 8.84 -2.69
C THR A 47 17.40 7.82 -3.41
N GLY A 48 17.01 8.13 -4.63
CA GLY A 48 16.33 7.18 -5.51
C GLY A 48 16.38 7.61 -6.97
N MET A 49 16.12 6.67 -7.86
CA MET A 49 15.94 6.93 -9.27
C MET A 49 14.70 6.19 -9.76
N LEU A 50 13.91 6.85 -10.58
CA LEU A 50 12.80 6.20 -11.26
C LEU A 50 12.87 6.46 -12.77
N ILE A 51 12.46 5.47 -13.53
CA ILE A 51 12.35 5.53 -14.99
C ILE A 51 10.92 5.15 -15.34
N VAL A 52 10.23 6.04 -16.02
CA VAL A 52 8.86 5.79 -16.48
C VAL A 52 8.84 6.01 -18.00
N GLY A 53 8.48 4.97 -18.73
CA GLY A 53 8.33 5.00 -20.17
C GLY A 53 6.97 4.49 -20.61
N GLY A 54 6.49 4.90 -21.79
CA GLY A 54 5.24 4.41 -22.35
C GLY A 54 4.31 5.48 -22.88
N SER A 55 3.21 5.05 -23.47
CA SER A 55 2.28 5.92 -24.21
C SER A 55 1.22 6.60 -23.35
N VAL A 56 1.21 6.38 -22.04
CA VAL A 56 0.11 6.86 -21.19
C VAL A 56 0.67 7.51 -19.93
N PRO A 57 0.16 8.68 -19.53
CA PRO A 57 0.53 9.32 -18.29
C PRO A 57 -0.13 8.58 -17.11
N TYR A 58 0.45 7.47 -16.72
CA TYR A 58 -0.02 6.73 -15.56
C TYR A 58 0.52 7.38 -14.29
N TRP A 59 -0.20 8.33 -13.72
CA TRP A 59 0.17 8.93 -12.45
C TRP A 59 0.30 7.87 -11.33
N ASN A 60 -0.51 6.81 -11.39
CA ASN A 60 -0.45 5.70 -10.44
C ASN A 60 0.84 4.87 -10.61
N VAL A 61 1.32 4.66 -11.85
CA VAL A 61 2.63 4.03 -12.09
C VAL A 61 3.74 4.93 -11.56
N LEU A 62 3.69 6.22 -11.84
CA LEU A 62 4.65 7.17 -11.29
C LEU A 62 4.66 7.16 -9.77
N ALA A 63 3.48 7.16 -9.14
CA ALA A 63 3.35 7.10 -7.69
C ALA A 63 3.86 5.76 -7.11
N HIS A 64 3.64 4.65 -7.81
CA HIS A 64 4.17 3.33 -7.49
C HIS A 64 5.71 3.35 -7.47
N GLU A 65 6.33 3.86 -8.54
CA GLU A 65 7.79 3.96 -8.63
C GLU A 65 8.39 4.92 -7.58
N ILE A 66 7.67 6.00 -7.24
CA ILE A 66 8.04 6.87 -6.11
C ILE A 66 7.97 6.09 -4.78
N GLY A 67 7.00 5.20 -4.63
CA GLY A 67 6.91 4.29 -3.48
C GLY A 67 8.17 3.46 -3.29
N HIS A 68 8.71 2.89 -4.36
CA HIS A 68 9.99 2.20 -4.32
C HIS A 68 11.17 3.14 -4.04
N ALA A 69 11.27 4.21 -4.83
CA ALA A 69 12.44 5.10 -4.80
C ALA A 69 12.59 5.86 -3.47
N TRP A 70 11.51 6.29 -2.88
CA TRP A 70 11.52 7.15 -1.70
C TRP A 70 11.13 6.45 -0.40
N LEU A 71 10.08 5.62 -0.45
CA LEU A 71 9.57 4.97 0.75
C LEU A 71 10.20 3.58 0.97
N GLY A 72 10.94 3.06 -0.02
CA GLY A 72 11.58 1.76 0.06
C GLY A 72 10.56 0.60 0.04
N TYR A 73 9.37 0.83 -0.51
CA TYR A 73 8.36 -0.22 -0.60
C TYR A 73 8.74 -1.29 -1.61
N GLU A 74 8.26 -2.49 -1.34
CA GLU A 74 8.38 -3.65 -2.21
C GLU A 74 7.12 -3.83 -3.05
N ASP A 75 7.27 -4.55 -4.19
CA ASP A 75 6.13 -5.02 -4.94
C ASP A 75 5.33 -6.06 -4.16
N LEU A 76 4.02 -5.87 -4.11
CA LEU A 76 3.08 -6.76 -3.43
C LEU A 76 2.45 -7.79 -4.36
N TYR A 77 2.86 -7.84 -5.63
CA TYR A 77 2.42 -8.83 -6.62
C TYR A 77 3.44 -9.96 -6.78
N LEU A 78 3.05 -11.01 -7.52
CA LEU A 78 3.93 -12.16 -7.75
C LEU A 78 4.78 -11.95 -9.00
N PHE A 79 6.08 -12.15 -8.90
CA PHE A 79 7.01 -12.14 -10.04
C PHE A 79 6.93 -13.40 -10.91
N SER A 80 6.27 -14.45 -10.44
CA SER A 80 6.17 -15.75 -11.12
C SER A 80 5.26 -15.76 -12.36
N GLY A 81 5.20 -14.67 -13.11
CA GLY A 81 4.77 -14.65 -14.53
C GLY A 81 3.27 -14.76 -14.78
N GLN A 82 2.42 -14.73 -13.79
CA GLN A 82 0.98 -14.93 -13.95
C GLN A 82 0.15 -13.74 -13.43
N ASN A 83 0.58 -12.50 -13.54
CA ASN A 83 -0.19 -11.31 -13.17
C ASN A 83 -1.02 -11.45 -11.88
N ALA A 84 -0.61 -12.34 -10.98
CA ALA A 84 -1.32 -12.58 -9.76
C ALA A 84 -0.91 -11.51 -8.75
N ALA A 85 -1.84 -10.65 -8.44
CA ALA A 85 -1.73 -9.69 -7.36
C ALA A 85 -2.62 -10.17 -6.20
N PRO A 86 -2.07 -10.91 -5.21
CA PRO A 86 -2.86 -11.49 -4.12
C PRO A 86 -3.65 -10.45 -3.32
N PHE A 87 -3.19 -9.20 -3.32
CA PHE A 87 -3.88 -8.09 -2.69
C PHE A 87 -4.73 -7.25 -3.67
N GLY A 88 -4.56 -7.44 -4.97
CA GLY A 88 -5.32 -6.76 -6.00
C GLY A 88 -5.14 -5.24 -5.97
N LYS A 89 -6.21 -4.51 -6.24
CA LYS A 89 -6.25 -3.04 -6.32
C LYS A 89 -6.22 -2.32 -4.96
N TRP A 90 -6.10 -3.05 -3.85
CA TRP A 90 -6.23 -2.49 -2.50
C TRP A 90 -4.95 -1.86 -1.97
N ASP A 91 -3.86 -1.93 -2.74
CA ASP A 91 -2.64 -1.17 -2.47
C ASP A 91 -2.00 -0.71 -3.79
N LEU A 92 -1.41 0.48 -3.76
CA LEU A 92 -0.67 1.07 -4.88
C LEU A 92 0.51 0.19 -5.32
N MET A 93 1.16 -0.48 -4.36
CA MET A 93 2.31 -1.36 -4.61
C MET A 93 1.91 -2.77 -5.08
N SER A 94 0.61 -3.05 -5.23
CA SER A 94 0.09 -4.31 -5.74
C SER A 94 -0.29 -4.17 -7.21
N GLN A 95 -1.56 -4.16 -7.55
CA GLN A 95 -2.02 -4.06 -8.92
C GLN A 95 -2.52 -2.65 -9.22
N THR A 96 -1.61 -1.70 -9.39
CA THR A 96 -1.93 -0.32 -9.78
C THR A 96 -3.15 0.26 -9.05
N GLY A 97 -3.24 -0.01 -7.75
CA GLY A 97 -4.23 0.62 -6.89
C GLY A 97 -4.07 2.14 -6.91
N THR A 98 -5.10 2.85 -6.53
CA THR A 98 -5.08 4.32 -6.46
C THR A 98 -4.60 4.83 -5.10
N GLU A 99 -4.56 3.95 -4.10
CA GLU A 99 -4.23 4.31 -2.71
C GLU A 99 -3.32 3.25 -2.08
N LEU A 100 -2.54 3.67 -1.10
CA LEU A 100 -1.83 2.75 -0.19
C LEU A 100 -2.82 2.13 0.80
N SER A 101 -2.57 0.87 1.17
CA SER A 101 -3.27 0.21 2.26
C SER A 101 -2.98 0.86 3.62
N GLY A 102 -3.80 0.55 4.61
CA GLY A 102 -3.57 1.00 5.98
C GLY A 102 -2.22 0.53 6.52
N TRP A 103 -1.78 -0.68 6.15
CA TRP A 103 -0.48 -1.22 6.53
C TRP A 103 0.67 -0.44 5.89
N SER A 104 0.61 -0.20 4.57
CA SER A 104 1.64 0.59 3.88
C SER A 104 1.71 2.02 4.40
N ARG A 105 0.56 2.65 4.69
CA ARG A 105 0.52 3.98 5.33
C ARG A 105 1.11 3.98 6.74
N PHE A 106 0.92 2.91 7.50
CA PHE A 106 1.53 2.75 8.82
C PHE A 106 3.06 2.64 8.71
N LEU A 107 3.56 1.86 7.76
CA LEU A 107 5.01 1.75 7.50
C LEU A 107 5.63 3.09 7.06
N ALA A 108 4.88 3.92 6.30
CA ALA A 108 5.33 5.28 5.93
C ALA A 108 5.28 6.29 7.10
N GLY A 109 4.75 5.90 8.26
CA GLY A 109 4.52 6.82 9.37
C GLY A 109 3.32 7.78 9.16
N TRP A 110 2.45 7.51 8.18
CA TRP A 110 1.26 8.33 7.91
C TRP A 110 0.06 7.95 8.78
N VAL A 111 0.13 6.78 9.41
CA VAL A 111 -0.81 6.34 10.45
C VAL A 111 -0.04 6.27 11.75
N GLU A 112 -0.44 7.10 12.71
CA GLU A 112 0.16 7.15 14.05
C GLU A 112 -0.03 5.81 14.77
N SER A 113 0.94 5.39 15.60
CA SER A 113 0.82 4.18 16.41
C SER A 113 -0.41 4.21 17.33
N SER A 114 -0.81 5.39 17.80
CA SER A 114 -2.02 5.62 18.59
C SER A 114 -3.31 5.35 17.83
N ALA A 115 -3.28 5.38 16.50
CA ALA A 115 -4.40 5.07 15.62
C ALA A 115 -4.51 3.57 15.26
N VAL A 116 -3.54 2.75 15.68
CA VAL A 116 -3.57 1.30 15.50
C VAL A 116 -4.29 0.65 16.68
N ARG A 117 -5.19 -0.27 16.40
CA ARG A 117 -5.85 -1.14 17.37
C ARG A 117 -5.32 -2.55 17.25
N CYS A 118 -4.77 -3.07 18.32
CA CYS A 118 -4.35 -4.47 18.41
C CYS A 118 -5.45 -5.29 19.08
N ALA A 119 -5.82 -6.41 18.46
CA ALA A 119 -6.77 -7.36 19.03
C ALA A 119 -6.10 -8.72 19.20
N SER A 120 -6.48 -9.43 20.26
CA SER A 120 -6.03 -10.81 20.48
C SER A 120 -6.79 -11.76 19.53
N PRO A 121 -6.12 -12.74 18.91
CA PRO A 121 -6.79 -13.77 18.13
C PRO A 121 -7.60 -14.76 18.98
N THR A 122 -7.48 -14.71 20.32
CA THR A 122 -8.09 -15.69 21.25
C THR A 122 -9.18 -15.10 22.13
N THR A 123 -9.38 -13.78 22.13
CA THR A 123 -10.37 -13.11 22.97
C THR A 123 -11.30 -12.23 22.13
N THR A 124 -12.59 -12.24 22.47
CA THR A 124 -13.55 -11.37 21.81
C THR A 124 -13.35 -9.91 22.23
N SER A 125 -13.24 -9.02 21.24
CA SER A 125 -13.10 -7.59 21.48
C SER A 125 -13.80 -6.77 20.39
N ARG A 126 -14.26 -5.56 20.75
CA ARG A 126 -14.88 -4.61 19.82
C ARG A 126 -13.98 -3.42 19.59
N HIS A 127 -13.95 -2.99 18.33
CA HIS A 127 -13.14 -1.88 17.88
C HIS A 127 -13.96 -0.97 16.96
N TYR A 128 -13.61 0.30 16.97
CA TYR A 128 -14.08 1.27 15.99
C TYR A 128 -12.91 1.65 15.09
N LEU A 129 -13.14 1.72 13.78
CA LEU A 129 -12.20 2.28 12.82
C LEU A 129 -12.87 3.41 12.06
N THR A 130 -12.20 4.54 12.00
CA THR A 130 -12.52 5.66 11.11
C THR A 130 -12.11 5.29 9.68
N ALA A 131 -12.80 5.83 8.69
CA ALA A 131 -12.41 5.61 7.29
C ALA A 131 -10.97 6.08 7.05
N MET A 132 -10.15 5.20 6.47
CA MET A 132 -8.71 5.43 6.22
C MET A 132 -8.46 6.67 5.37
N ASN A 133 -9.34 6.93 4.43
CA ASN A 133 -9.31 8.03 3.49
C ASN A 133 -10.17 9.24 3.91
N SER A 134 -10.54 9.34 5.20
CA SER A 134 -11.22 10.51 5.75
C SER A 134 -10.22 11.60 6.15
N GLU A 135 -10.68 12.85 6.20
CA GLU A 135 -9.89 14.02 6.64
C GLU A 135 -9.77 14.12 8.18
N SER A 136 -10.27 13.12 8.92
CA SER A 136 -10.18 13.14 10.39
C SER A 136 -8.73 13.06 10.86
N ALA A 137 -8.48 13.51 12.10
CA ALA A 137 -7.16 13.55 12.70
C ALA A 137 -6.49 12.15 12.68
N ASN A 138 -5.18 12.10 12.41
CA ASN A 138 -4.39 10.87 12.34
C ASN A 138 -4.36 10.04 13.63
N THR A 139 -4.78 10.61 14.75
CA THR A 139 -4.90 9.94 16.06
C THR A 139 -6.18 9.10 16.21
N GLN A 140 -7.15 9.25 15.30
CA GLN A 140 -8.37 8.43 15.34
C GLN A 140 -8.04 7.00 14.92
N PRO A 141 -8.72 5.97 15.51
CA PRO A 141 -8.49 4.58 15.14
C PRO A 141 -8.72 4.35 13.64
N ARG A 142 -7.72 3.83 12.93
CA ARG A 142 -7.76 3.64 11.48
C ARG A 142 -7.40 2.24 11.04
N LEU A 143 -6.57 1.55 11.82
CA LEU A 143 -6.02 0.26 11.48
C LEU A 143 -6.28 -0.73 12.62
N LEU A 144 -6.77 -1.92 12.27
CA LEU A 144 -6.83 -3.06 13.18
C LEU A 144 -5.73 -4.05 12.81
N VAL A 145 -5.01 -4.55 13.80
CA VAL A 145 -4.01 -5.60 13.66
C VAL A 145 -4.33 -6.73 14.63
N VAL A 146 -4.43 -7.95 14.13
CA VAL A 146 -4.61 -9.19 14.91
C VAL A 146 -3.38 -10.06 14.67
N PRO A 147 -2.37 -10.03 15.55
CA PRO A 147 -1.17 -10.82 15.40
C PRO A 147 -1.48 -12.32 15.40
N LEU A 148 -0.90 -13.07 14.46
CA LEU A 148 -1.00 -14.52 14.36
C LEU A 148 0.30 -15.20 14.78
N SER A 149 1.44 -14.56 14.47
CA SER A 149 2.80 -15.00 14.81
C SER A 149 3.72 -13.79 14.95
N ALA A 150 5.01 -14.04 15.12
CA ALA A 150 6.02 -12.97 15.12
C ALA A 150 6.15 -12.25 13.77
N SER A 151 5.77 -12.90 12.66
CA SER A 151 5.90 -12.35 11.30
C SER A 151 4.58 -12.19 10.57
N SER A 152 3.44 -12.64 11.10
CA SER A 152 2.18 -12.58 10.38
C SER A 152 1.02 -12.05 11.22
N ALA A 153 0.12 -11.32 10.56
CA ALA A 153 -1.08 -10.75 11.18
C ALA A 153 -2.26 -10.73 10.20
N ILE A 154 -3.47 -10.75 10.71
CA ILE A 154 -4.64 -10.25 9.99
C ILE A 154 -4.74 -8.75 10.26
N VAL A 155 -4.90 -8.00 9.20
CA VAL A 155 -5.00 -6.54 9.24
C VAL A 155 -6.32 -6.13 8.60
N ALA A 156 -6.93 -5.08 9.13
CA ALA A 156 -8.12 -4.50 8.52
C ALA A 156 -8.05 -2.97 8.52
N ASP A 157 -8.41 -2.37 7.40
CA ASP A 157 -8.67 -0.95 7.25
C ASP A 157 -10.04 -0.70 6.62
N TYR A 158 -10.67 0.39 7.00
CA TYR A 158 -11.98 0.78 6.51
C TYR A 158 -11.86 1.94 5.53
N ARG A 159 -12.52 1.83 4.38
CA ARG A 159 -12.50 2.84 3.32
C ARG A 159 -13.92 3.28 2.98
N ALA A 160 -14.11 4.58 2.85
CA ALA A 160 -15.37 5.18 2.40
C ALA A 160 -15.21 5.75 0.98
N PRO A 161 -16.26 5.76 0.14
CA PRO A 161 -16.25 6.45 -1.14
C PRO A 161 -15.85 7.92 -0.97
N ASN A 162 -14.93 8.40 -1.78
CA ASN A 162 -14.53 9.80 -1.81
C ASN A 162 -14.01 10.18 -3.20
N THR A 163 -13.62 11.46 -3.38
CA THR A 163 -13.12 11.97 -4.64
C THR A 163 -11.80 11.33 -5.10
N TRP A 164 -10.97 10.89 -4.15
CA TRP A 164 -9.64 10.31 -4.42
C TRP A 164 -9.70 8.82 -4.75
N SER A 165 -10.82 8.16 -4.41
CA SER A 165 -11.06 6.74 -4.67
C SER A 165 -12.29 6.56 -5.56
N PRO A 166 -12.28 7.03 -6.82
CA PRO A 166 -13.47 7.07 -7.68
C PRO A 166 -14.02 5.68 -8.00
N ASP A 167 -13.19 4.64 -7.90
CA ASP A 167 -13.59 3.24 -8.14
C ASP A 167 -14.23 2.57 -6.93
N LEU A 168 -14.14 3.19 -5.77
CA LEU A 168 -14.78 2.71 -4.55
C LEU A 168 -16.24 3.21 -4.52
N LYS A 169 -17.20 2.33 -4.80
CA LYS A 169 -18.63 2.69 -4.85
C LYS A 169 -19.34 2.50 -3.52
N THR A 170 -18.81 1.61 -2.68
CA THR A 170 -19.41 1.23 -1.40
C THR A 170 -18.38 1.33 -0.30
N ALA A 171 -18.77 1.80 0.88
CA ALA A 171 -17.91 1.78 2.05
C ALA A 171 -17.55 0.33 2.41
N THR A 172 -16.26 0.05 2.52
CA THR A 172 -15.71 -1.31 2.52
C THR A 172 -14.71 -1.48 3.66
N LEU A 173 -14.87 -2.51 4.48
CA LEU A 173 -13.82 -3.02 5.35
C LEU A 173 -12.96 -3.99 4.54
N VAL A 174 -11.72 -3.63 4.30
CA VAL A 174 -10.73 -4.46 3.61
C VAL A 174 -9.99 -5.27 4.65
N VAL A 175 -10.09 -6.60 4.58
CA VAL A 175 -9.41 -7.52 5.49
C VAL A 175 -8.35 -8.29 4.71
N TYR A 176 -7.13 -8.28 5.20
CA TYR A 176 -6.00 -8.89 4.51
C TYR A 176 -5.00 -9.48 5.50
N ARG A 177 -4.20 -10.41 5.03
CA ARG A 177 -3.09 -10.99 5.76
C ARG A 177 -1.80 -10.30 5.35
N VAL A 178 -0.98 -9.96 6.32
CA VAL A 178 0.40 -9.50 6.15
C VAL A 178 1.31 -10.61 6.67
N ASP A 179 2.36 -10.93 5.93
CA ASP A 179 3.40 -11.86 6.35
C ASP A 179 4.77 -11.29 5.99
N THR A 180 5.45 -10.74 6.99
CA THR A 180 6.76 -10.08 6.83
C THR A 180 7.93 -11.06 6.64
N SER A 181 7.67 -12.37 6.67
CA SER A 181 8.67 -13.40 6.33
C SER A 181 8.65 -13.78 4.85
N VAL A 182 7.65 -13.29 4.10
CA VAL A 182 7.54 -13.51 2.66
C VAL A 182 8.33 -12.44 1.94
N GLU A 183 9.25 -12.88 1.09
CA GLU A 183 10.14 -11.99 0.34
C GLU A 183 9.40 -11.23 -0.76
N HIS A 184 9.98 -10.12 -1.16
CA HIS A 184 9.65 -9.31 -2.33
C HIS A 184 9.32 -10.16 -3.57
N GLY A 185 8.24 -9.80 -4.27
CA GLY A 185 7.77 -10.53 -5.45
C GLY A 185 7.08 -11.88 -5.18
N ASN A 186 6.87 -12.24 -3.91
CA ASN A 186 6.17 -13.46 -3.50
C ASN A 186 4.82 -13.19 -2.81
N GLY A 187 4.32 -11.95 -2.86
CA GLY A 187 3.01 -11.58 -2.33
C GLY A 187 2.95 -11.55 -0.80
N PRO A 188 3.74 -10.69 -0.12
CA PRO A 188 3.77 -10.59 1.34
C PRO A 188 2.43 -10.12 1.95
N ILE A 189 1.56 -9.55 1.13
CA ILE A 189 0.20 -9.15 1.52
C ILE A 189 -0.81 -9.85 0.62
N SER A 190 -1.84 -10.44 1.22
CA SER A 190 -2.91 -11.12 0.49
C SER A 190 -4.29 -10.76 1.04
N LEU A 191 -5.25 -10.57 0.14
CA LEU A 191 -6.63 -10.27 0.50
C LEU A 191 -7.28 -11.49 1.15
N VAL A 192 -7.85 -11.30 2.35
CA VAL A 192 -8.73 -12.28 2.99
C VAL A 192 -10.16 -12.11 2.48
N GLY A 193 -10.62 -10.87 2.37
CA GLY A 193 -11.93 -10.55 1.83
C GLY A 193 -12.37 -9.13 2.14
N LEU A 194 -13.58 -8.83 1.71
CA LEU A 194 -14.23 -7.53 1.83
C LEU A 194 -15.53 -7.65 2.61
N ILE A 195 -15.82 -6.68 3.48
CA ILE A 195 -17.13 -6.55 4.11
C ILE A 195 -17.70 -5.18 3.75
N GLU A 196 -18.87 -5.19 3.10
CA GLU A 196 -19.54 -4.00 2.59
C GLU A 196 -20.89 -3.70 3.28
N GLN A 197 -21.25 -4.53 4.27
CA GLN A 197 -22.50 -4.35 5.02
C GLN A 197 -22.34 -4.75 6.49
N ALA A 198 -23.14 -4.12 7.34
CA ALA A 198 -23.23 -4.49 8.74
C ALA A 198 -23.80 -5.91 8.92
N GLY A 199 -23.36 -6.63 9.94
CA GLY A 199 -23.77 -8.01 10.23
C GLY A 199 -22.99 -9.08 9.48
N ALA A 200 -22.17 -8.72 8.49
CA ALA A 200 -21.35 -9.69 7.77
C ALA A 200 -20.10 -10.09 8.57
N THR A 201 -19.60 -11.28 8.28
CA THR A 201 -18.43 -11.88 8.95
C THR A 201 -17.48 -12.47 7.92
N LEU A 202 -16.19 -12.24 8.13
CA LEU A 202 -15.10 -12.95 7.46
C LEU A 202 -14.34 -13.82 8.47
N THR A 203 -13.87 -14.97 8.01
CA THR A 203 -13.07 -15.91 8.81
C THR A 203 -11.74 -16.17 8.11
N SER A 204 -10.66 -16.10 8.87
CA SER A 204 -9.32 -16.47 8.41
C SER A 204 -8.64 -17.31 9.50
N GLY A 205 -8.52 -18.61 9.26
CA GLY A 205 -8.13 -19.55 10.30
C GLY A 205 -9.13 -19.57 11.44
N SER A 206 -8.66 -19.33 12.66
CA SER A 206 -9.52 -19.20 13.87
C SER A 206 -10.06 -17.78 14.07
N VAL A 207 -9.53 -16.77 13.36
CA VAL A 207 -9.94 -15.36 13.56
C VAL A 207 -11.21 -15.07 12.76
N LYS A 208 -12.22 -14.55 13.44
CA LYS A 208 -13.45 -14.01 12.84
C LYS A 208 -13.50 -12.50 13.01
N ILE A 209 -13.79 -11.78 11.95
CA ILE A 209 -14.04 -10.34 11.95
C ILE A 209 -15.47 -10.10 11.49
N SER A 210 -16.30 -9.57 12.40
CA SER A 210 -17.71 -9.28 12.13
C SER A 210 -17.96 -7.77 12.22
N THR A 211 -18.67 -7.21 11.26
CA THR A 211 -19.12 -5.82 11.32
C THR A 211 -20.43 -5.71 12.10
N LYS A 212 -20.51 -4.77 13.02
CA LYS A 212 -21.72 -4.51 13.83
C LYS A 212 -22.48 -3.26 13.34
N ALA A 213 -21.75 -2.25 12.88
CA ALA A 213 -22.29 -1.05 12.27
C ALA A 213 -21.29 -0.48 11.28
N MET A 214 -21.79 0.12 10.20
CA MET A 214 -21.00 0.76 9.14
C MET A 214 -21.70 2.01 8.63
N ASN A 215 -20.95 3.08 8.39
CA ASN A 215 -21.42 4.29 7.71
C ASN A 215 -20.22 5.01 7.06
N ALA A 216 -20.46 6.15 6.41
CA ALA A 216 -19.37 6.88 5.72
C ALA A 216 -18.22 7.32 6.66
N ALA A 217 -18.48 7.50 7.96
CA ALA A 217 -17.47 7.96 8.92
C ALA A 217 -16.59 6.81 9.45
N GLY A 218 -17.13 5.59 9.54
CA GLY A 218 -16.38 4.48 10.10
C GLY A 218 -17.18 3.19 10.28
N VAL A 219 -16.53 2.22 10.89
CA VAL A 219 -17.06 0.87 11.14
C VAL A 219 -16.86 0.47 12.59
N VAL A 220 -17.87 -0.14 13.18
CA VAL A 220 -17.75 -0.90 14.44
C VAL A 220 -17.62 -2.38 14.07
N LEU A 221 -16.54 -2.99 14.50
CA LEU A 221 -16.26 -4.39 14.24
C LEU A 221 -15.96 -5.16 15.53
N GLU A 222 -16.15 -6.47 15.49
CA GLU A 222 -15.83 -7.39 16.55
C GLU A 222 -14.87 -8.45 16.02
N VAL A 223 -13.80 -8.64 16.76
CA VAL A 223 -12.86 -9.76 16.57
C VAL A 223 -13.24 -10.86 17.54
N SER A 224 -13.31 -12.08 17.07
CA SER A 224 -13.55 -13.28 17.89
C SER A 224 -12.82 -14.50 17.33
N ASN A 225 -12.80 -15.56 18.11
CA ASN A 225 -12.30 -16.88 17.70
C ASN A 225 -13.43 -17.75 17.15
#